data_aee38e25ada870b9d37b232d73da9117
#
_entry.id   aee38e25ada870b9d37b232d73da9117
#
_cell.length_a   1.000
_cell.length_b   1.000
_cell.length_c   1.000
_cell.angle_alpha   90.00
_cell.angle_beta   90.00
_cell.angle_gamma   90.00
#
_symmetry.space_group_name_H-M   'P 1'
#
loop_
_entity.id
_entity.type
_entity.pdbx_description
1 polymer ?
#
loop_
_entity_poly.entity_id
_entity_poly.type
_entity_poly.pdbx_seq_one_letter_code
_entity_poly.pdbx_strand_id
1 'polypeptide(L)'
;MVIPIDYKNISKMKKNTIYSLIAIAIIIGGGLFCIHTFFGSFNPFYVVVSGSMIPTINIGDIVIIKNNSFDTSYNNLKIGDIIVFRAAEAKTDDGKPKVIVHRISDIGTFFSKKVVKTKGDANPYSIPGIDFPIFMENYVGKVVYVIPKIGTISMIITPPINYIIMAIIIGLLIYSIRPKKVEHENETL
;
A
#
# COMPACT_ATOMS: atom_id res chain seq x y z
N MET A 1 51.55 19.01 -19.08
CA MET A 1 51.24 17.58 -19.22
C MET A 1 49.75 17.41 -19.27
N VAL A 2 49.18 17.08 -20.43
CA VAL A 2 47.72 16.97 -20.61
C VAL A 2 47.37 15.49 -20.44
N ILE A 3 46.62 15.16 -19.38
CA ILE A 3 46.16 13.79 -19.14
C ILE A 3 45.00 13.54 -20.12
N PRO A 4 45.12 12.52 -21.01
CA PRO A 4 44.04 12.22 -21.95
C PRO A 4 42.83 11.69 -21.20
N ILE A 5 41.67 12.31 -21.41
CA ILE A 5 40.39 11.84 -20.88
C ILE A 5 40.00 10.57 -21.63
N ASP A 6 39.93 9.43 -20.92
CA ASP A 6 39.52 8.15 -21.51
C ASP A 6 37.99 8.13 -21.74
N TYR A 7 37.56 8.57 -22.93
CA TYR A 7 36.19 8.55 -23.37
C TYR A 7 35.54 7.16 -23.38
N LYS A 8 36.33 6.09 -23.46
CA LYS A 8 35.84 4.71 -23.45
C LYS A 8 35.34 4.31 -22.08
N ASN A 9 35.93 4.85 -21.01
CA ASN A 9 35.52 4.60 -19.64
C ASN A 9 34.22 5.33 -19.30
N ILE A 10 34.05 6.56 -19.80
CA ILE A 10 32.80 7.36 -19.64
C ILE A 10 31.64 6.68 -20.37
N SER A 11 31.86 6.13 -21.57
CA SER A 11 30.80 5.45 -22.33
C SER A 11 30.36 4.13 -21.67
N LYS A 12 31.31 3.41 -21.07
CA LYS A 12 31.04 2.18 -20.32
C LYS A 12 30.27 2.44 -19.03
N MET A 13 30.61 3.50 -18.30
CA MET A 13 29.86 3.94 -17.11
C MET A 13 28.41 4.31 -17.45
N LYS A 14 28.17 5.07 -18.53
CA LYS A 14 26.81 5.40 -18.98
C LYS A 14 25.99 4.17 -19.36
N LYS A 15 26.59 3.20 -20.05
CA LYS A 15 25.93 1.93 -20.40
C LYS A 15 25.54 1.12 -19.16
N ASN A 16 26.44 0.98 -18.20
CA ASN A 16 26.17 0.24 -16.96
C ASN A 16 25.04 0.90 -16.15
N THR A 17 25.00 2.24 -16.10
CA THR A 17 23.92 2.97 -15.45
C THR A 17 22.56 2.72 -16.12
N ILE A 18 22.54 2.70 -17.47
CA ILE A 18 21.32 2.40 -18.23
C ILE A 18 20.85 0.98 -17.95
N TYR A 19 21.74 -0.01 -17.97
CA TYR A 19 21.38 -1.40 -17.65
C TYR A 19 20.86 -1.55 -16.22
N SER A 20 21.45 -0.85 -15.25
CA SER A 20 20.95 -0.85 -13.87
C SER A 20 19.55 -0.25 -13.76
N LEU A 21 19.27 0.85 -14.45
CA LEU A 21 17.94 1.46 -14.48
C LEU A 21 16.90 0.54 -15.13
N ILE A 22 17.26 -0.14 -16.23
CA ILE A 22 16.38 -1.12 -16.88
C ILE A 22 16.12 -2.31 -15.93
N ALA A 23 17.13 -2.83 -15.27
CA ALA A 23 16.98 -3.93 -14.31
C ALA A 23 16.05 -3.53 -13.14
N ILE A 24 16.22 -2.34 -12.59
CA ILE A 24 15.34 -1.81 -11.52
C ILE A 24 13.89 -1.68 -12.03
N ALA A 25 13.69 -1.15 -13.24
CA ALA A 25 12.36 -1.00 -13.83
C ALA A 25 11.68 -2.38 -14.03
N ILE A 26 12.42 -3.40 -14.47
CA ILE A 26 11.93 -4.77 -14.62
C ILE A 26 11.55 -5.37 -13.27
N ILE A 27 12.38 -5.18 -12.23
CA ILE A 27 12.10 -5.69 -10.88
C ILE A 27 10.84 -5.03 -10.30
N ILE A 28 10.73 -3.70 -10.40
CA ILE A 28 9.55 -2.97 -9.92
C ILE A 28 8.30 -3.38 -10.70
N GLY A 29 8.38 -3.36 -12.04
CA GLY A 29 7.25 -3.72 -12.90
C GLY A 29 6.80 -5.18 -12.68
N GLY A 30 7.75 -6.11 -12.59
CA GLY A 30 7.49 -7.52 -12.28
C GLY A 30 6.87 -7.70 -10.89
N GLY A 31 7.37 -6.98 -9.89
CA GLY A 31 6.80 -6.99 -8.53
C GLY A 31 5.35 -6.50 -8.50
N LEU A 32 5.06 -5.37 -9.14
CA LEU A 32 3.70 -4.82 -9.24
C LEU A 32 2.77 -5.76 -10.02
N PHE A 33 3.26 -6.37 -11.09
CA PHE A 33 2.52 -7.37 -11.85
C PHE A 33 2.16 -8.61 -11.00
N CYS A 34 3.12 -9.11 -10.22
CA CYS A 34 2.89 -10.22 -9.30
C CYS A 34 1.84 -9.85 -8.23
N ILE A 35 1.95 -8.67 -7.62
CA ILE A 35 0.97 -8.18 -6.63
C ILE A 35 -0.43 -8.14 -7.25
N HIS A 36 -0.57 -7.52 -8.42
CA HIS A 36 -1.85 -7.43 -9.11
C HIS A 36 -2.43 -8.82 -9.44
N THR A 37 -1.60 -9.72 -9.97
CA THR A 37 -2.05 -11.08 -10.36
C THR A 37 -2.50 -11.90 -9.16
N PHE A 38 -1.79 -11.79 -8.02
CA PHE A 38 -2.07 -12.60 -6.84
C PHE A 38 -3.24 -12.07 -6.02
N PHE A 39 -3.34 -10.75 -5.84
CA PHE A 39 -4.35 -10.11 -5.01
C PHE A 39 -5.53 -9.51 -5.78
N GLY A 40 -5.43 -9.38 -7.10
CA GLY A 40 -6.44 -8.73 -7.94
C GLY A 40 -6.50 -7.20 -7.74
N SER A 41 -5.49 -6.61 -7.10
CA SER A 41 -5.39 -5.17 -6.81
C SER A 41 -3.94 -4.74 -6.77
N PHE A 42 -3.66 -3.51 -7.20
CA PHE A 42 -2.35 -2.86 -7.03
C PHE A 42 -2.11 -2.34 -5.61
N ASN A 43 -3.17 -2.18 -4.83
CA ASN A 43 -3.08 -1.77 -3.43
C ASN A 43 -3.90 -2.71 -2.54
N PRO A 44 -3.36 -3.89 -2.19
CA PRO A 44 -4.06 -4.85 -1.35
C PRO A 44 -3.89 -4.61 0.16
N PHE A 45 -3.14 -3.61 0.59
CA PHE A 45 -2.78 -3.37 1.99
C PHE A 45 -3.55 -2.18 2.56
N TYR A 46 -4.21 -2.36 3.70
CA TYR A 46 -4.91 -1.31 4.43
C TYR A 46 -4.50 -1.31 5.89
N VAL A 47 -4.14 -0.14 6.42
CA VAL A 47 -3.82 0.05 7.84
C VAL A 47 -5.11 0.31 8.61
N VAL A 48 -5.31 -0.42 9.70
CA VAL A 48 -6.48 -0.28 10.57
C VAL A 48 -6.25 0.87 11.54
N VAL A 49 -7.11 1.89 11.47
CA VAL A 49 -6.99 3.13 12.26
C VAL A 49 -8.08 3.28 13.32
N SER A 50 -9.03 2.35 13.40
CA SER A 50 -10.13 2.39 14.36
C SER A 50 -10.31 1.06 15.09
N GLY A 51 -10.92 1.10 16.29
CA GLY A 51 -11.11 -0.08 17.12
C GLY A 51 -12.39 -0.88 16.86
N SER A 52 -13.14 -0.58 15.79
CA SER A 52 -14.45 -1.22 15.54
C SER A 52 -14.40 -2.75 15.34
N MET A 53 -13.22 -3.30 15.05
CA MET A 53 -13.00 -4.73 14.85
C MET A 53 -12.27 -5.42 16.01
N ILE A 54 -12.03 -4.73 17.12
CA ILE A 54 -11.46 -5.35 18.34
C ILE A 54 -12.44 -6.41 18.87
N PRO A 55 -11.97 -7.58 19.34
CA PRO A 55 -10.56 -7.98 19.49
C PRO A 55 -9.94 -8.64 18.25
N THR A 56 -10.71 -8.90 17.19
CA THR A 56 -10.24 -9.67 16.02
C THR A 56 -9.15 -8.95 15.25
N ILE A 57 -9.29 -7.64 15.05
CA ILE A 57 -8.33 -6.79 14.36
C ILE A 57 -8.13 -5.53 15.21
N ASN A 58 -6.88 -5.21 15.50
CA ASN A 58 -6.53 -4.09 16.38
C ASN A 58 -6.07 -2.87 15.58
N ILE A 59 -6.07 -1.71 16.24
CA ILE A 59 -5.48 -0.49 15.67
C ILE A 59 -3.99 -0.71 15.41
N GLY A 60 -3.53 -0.31 14.23
CA GLY A 60 -2.15 -0.51 13.79
C GLY A 60 -1.89 -1.85 13.08
N ASP A 61 -2.88 -2.72 12.96
CA ASP A 61 -2.76 -3.91 12.12
C ASP A 61 -2.84 -3.51 10.64
N ILE A 62 -2.21 -4.33 9.78
CA ILE A 62 -2.38 -4.24 8.32
C ILE A 62 -3.27 -5.40 7.89
N VAL A 63 -4.37 -5.11 7.22
CA VAL A 63 -5.19 -6.13 6.57
C VAL A 63 -4.78 -6.24 5.10
N ILE A 64 -4.67 -7.50 4.64
CA ILE A 64 -4.40 -7.82 3.25
C ILE A 64 -5.69 -8.33 2.62
N ILE A 65 -6.10 -7.68 1.54
CA ILE A 65 -7.31 -8.05 0.81
C ILE A 65 -7.01 -8.83 -0.46
N LYS A 66 -7.96 -9.63 -0.87
CA LYS A 66 -7.99 -10.31 -2.16
C LYS A 66 -9.26 -9.95 -2.92
N ASN A 67 -9.12 -9.61 -4.20
CA ASN A 67 -10.22 -9.28 -5.09
C ASN A 67 -9.86 -9.73 -6.52
N ASN A 68 -9.97 -11.04 -6.78
CA ASN A 68 -9.55 -11.65 -8.04
C ASN A 68 -10.40 -11.23 -9.24
N SER A 69 -11.65 -10.85 -8.99
CA SER A 69 -12.60 -10.33 -9.97
C SER A 69 -13.78 -9.80 -9.18
N PHE A 70 -14.15 -8.54 -9.38
CA PHE A 70 -15.19 -7.88 -8.57
C PHE A 70 -16.47 -8.70 -8.48
N ASP A 71 -16.98 -9.17 -9.62
CA ASP A 71 -18.20 -9.96 -9.68
C ASP A 71 -18.08 -11.28 -8.93
N THR A 72 -17.04 -12.07 -9.22
CA THR A 72 -16.85 -13.39 -8.62
C THR A 72 -16.55 -13.30 -7.14
N SER A 73 -15.69 -12.36 -6.72
CA SER A 73 -15.34 -12.18 -5.32
C SER A 73 -16.53 -11.73 -4.47
N TYR A 74 -17.31 -10.75 -4.95
CA TYR A 74 -18.47 -10.24 -4.25
C TYR A 74 -19.59 -11.29 -4.16
N ASN A 75 -19.85 -12.02 -5.25
CA ASN A 75 -20.92 -13.01 -5.28
C ASN A 75 -20.64 -14.23 -4.40
N ASN A 76 -19.37 -14.56 -4.16
CA ASN A 76 -18.95 -15.67 -3.29
C ASN A 76 -18.80 -15.30 -1.81
N LEU A 77 -19.13 -14.07 -1.43
CA LEU A 77 -19.10 -13.63 -0.01
C LEU A 77 -20.11 -14.42 0.83
N LYS A 78 -19.69 -14.75 2.05
CA LYS A 78 -20.47 -15.48 3.06
C LYS A 78 -20.58 -14.67 4.36
N ILE A 79 -21.62 -14.94 5.14
CA ILE A 79 -21.75 -14.43 6.50
C ILE A 79 -20.51 -14.85 7.31
N GLY A 80 -19.95 -13.93 8.07
CA GLY A 80 -18.71 -14.10 8.83
C GLY A 80 -17.44 -13.66 8.10
N ASP A 81 -17.46 -13.49 6.77
CA ASP A 81 -16.32 -12.94 6.05
C ASP A 81 -16.02 -11.50 6.49
N ILE A 82 -14.74 -11.15 6.59
CA ILE A 82 -14.31 -9.78 6.86
C ILE A 82 -14.01 -9.13 5.51
N ILE A 83 -14.61 -7.97 5.25
CA ILE A 83 -14.46 -7.25 3.99
C ILE A 83 -14.00 -5.82 4.21
N VAL A 84 -13.32 -5.29 3.19
CA VAL A 84 -13.04 -3.86 3.04
C VAL A 84 -14.03 -3.31 2.03
N PHE A 85 -14.66 -2.19 2.37
CA PHE A 85 -15.65 -1.52 1.52
C PHE A 85 -15.58 0.00 1.69
N ARG A 86 -16.18 0.74 0.75
CA ARG A 86 -16.36 2.18 0.82
C ARG A 86 -17.75 2.47 1.37
N ALA A 87 -17.83 3.18 2.50
CA ALA A 87 -19.12 3.57 3.06
C ALA A 87 -19.81 4.59 2.13
N ALA A 88 -21.12 4.38 1.87
CA ALA A 88 -21.86 5.24 0.96
C ALA A 88 -22.04 6.66 1.53
N GLU A 89 -22.33 6.77 2.82
CA GLU A 89 -22.67 8.04 3.47
C GLU A 89 -21.53 8.63 4.32
N ALA A 90 -20.56 7.81 4.77
CA ALA A 90 -19.43 8.31 5.54
C ALA A 90 -18.30 8.79 4.62
N LYS A 91 -17.90 10.06 4.79
CA LYS A 91 -16.83 10.69 4.04
C LYS A 91 -15.66 11.06 4.95
N THR A 92 -14.47 11.12 4.38
CA THR A 92 -13.27 11.71 4.98
C THR A 92 -13.31 13.23 4.84
N ASP A 93 -12.41 13.95 5.54
CA ASP A 93 -12.34 15.42 5.52
C ASP A 93 -12.11 15.99 4.11
N ASP A 94 -11.49 15.21 3.22
CA ASP A 94 -11.27 15.53 1.80
C ASP A 94 -12.46 15.13 0.89
N GLY A 95 -13.60 14.75 1.47
CA GLY A 95 -14.85 14.44 0.77
C GLY A 95 -14.92 13.06 0.11
N LYS A 96 -13.88 12.22 0.23
CA LYS A 96 -13.87 10.87 -0.33
C LYS A 96 -14.64 9.88 0.55
N PRO A 97 -15.22 8.80 -0.03
CA PRO A 97 -15.84 7.75 0.77
C PRO A 97 -14.86 7.13 1.76
N LYS A 98 -15.31 6.99 3.01
CA LYS A 98 -14.52 6.35 4.06
C LYS A 98 -14.35 4.86 3.76
N VAL A 99 -13.09 4.37 3.84
CA VAL A 99 -12.80 2.93 3.70
C VAL A 99 -12.92 2.27 5.05
N ILE A 100 -13.72 1.21 5.13
CA ILE A 100 -14.09 0.53 6.38
C ILE A 100 -13.80 -0.96 6.25
N VAL A 101 -13.40 -1.58 7.37
CA VAL A 101 -13.16 -3.01 7.51
C VAL A 101 -14.14 -3.53 8.55
N HIS A 102 -15.14 -4.32 8.13
CA HIS A 102 -16.11 -4.94 9.04
C HIS A 102 -16.43 -6.38 8.63
N ARG A 103 -17.08 -7.10 9.52
CA ARG A 103 -17.54 -8.49 9.31
C ARG A 103 -18.94 -8.51 8.71
N ILE A 104 -19.16 -9.40 7.75
CA ILE A 104 -20.50 -9.64 7.19
C ILE A 104 -21.39 -10.27 8.25
N SER A 105 -22.46 -9.57 8.61
CA SER A 105 -23.49 -10.03 9.55
C SER A 105 -24.70 -10.63 8.86
N ASP A 106 -24.99 -10.18 7.62
CA ASP A 106 -26.13 -10.65 6.87
C ASP A 106 -25.95 -10.43 5.35
N ILE A 107 -26.63 -11.22 4.54
CA ILE A 107 -26.64 -11.12 3.08
C ILE A 107 -28.07 -11.22 2.60
N GLY A 108 -28.53 -10.22 1.88
CA GLY A 108 -29.89 -10.13 1.37
C GLY A 108 -29.95 -9.76 -0.12
N THR A 109 -31.15 -9.43 -0.55
CA THR A 109 -31.42 -8.95 -1.92
C THR A 109 -32.23 -7.66 -1.83
N PHE A 110 -31.84 -6.66 -2.59
CA PHE A 110 -32.54 -5.39 -2.70
C PHE A 110 -32.71 -5.04 -4.19
N PHE A 111 -33.93 -4.92 -4.68
CA PHE A 111 -34.27 -4.75 -6.10
C PHE A 111 -33.51 -5.75 -7.01
N SER A 112 -33.62 -7.04 -6.69
CA SER A 112 -32.96 -8.15 -7.42
C SER A 112 -31.43 -8.12 -7.42
N LYS A 113 -30.80 -7.19 -6.70
CA LYS A 113 -29.36 -7.14 -6.53
C LYS A 113 -28.94 -7.69 -5.16
N LYS A 114 -27.86 -8.48 -5.13
CA LYS A 114 -27.26 -8.91 -3.87
C LYS A 114 -26.82 -7.67 -3.08
N VAL A 115 -27.11 -7.67 -1.80
CA VAL A 115 -26.70 -6.62 -0.86
C VAL A 115 -26.11 -7.28 0.39
N VAL A 116 -25.06 -6.66 0.92
CA VAL A 116 -24.36 -7.13 2.10
C VAL A 116 -24.56 -6.15 3.23
N LYS A 117 -24.77 -6.71 4.43
CA LYS A 117 -24.80 -5.98 5.69
C LYS A 117 -23.60 -6.40 6.53
N THR A 118 -22.89 -5.43 7.07
CA THR A 118 -21.73 -5.67 7.93
C THR A 118 -21.97 -5.19 9.36
N LYS A 119 -21.06 -5.55 10.24
CA LYS A 119 -21.00 -5.03 11.61
C LYS A 119 -19.55 -5.11 12.09
N GLY A 120 -19.07 -4.07 12.74
CA GLY A 120 -17.79 -4.12 13.48
C GLY A 120 -17.90 -5.07 14.67
N ASP A 121 -16.88 -5.86 14.94
CA ASP A 121 -16.88 -6.86 16.01
C ASP A 121 -17.08 -6.20 17.39
N ALA A 122 -16.54 -5.00 17.59
CA ALA A 122 -16.72 -4.21 18.82
C ALA A 122 -18.04 -3.41 18.85
N ASN A 123 -18.77 -3.32 17.74
CA ASN A 123 -20.00 -2.51 17.69
C ASN A 123 -21.20 -3.32 18.19
N PRO A 124 -22.15 -2.71 18.93
CA PRO A 124 -23.34 -3.41 19.40
C PRO A 124 -24.30 -3.76 18.25
N TYR A 125 -24.35 -2.92 17.20
CA TYR A 125 -25.23 -3.07 16.04
C TYR A 125 -24.57 -2.53 14.77
N SER A 126 -25.15 -2.87 13.61
CA SER A 126 -24.79 -2.31 12.30
C SER A 126 -25.27 -0.87 12.19
N ILE A 127 -24.47 0.02 11.64
CA ILE A 127 -24.80 1.46 11.48
C ILE A 127 -25.42 1.67 10.09
N PRO A 128 -26.70 2.11 10.00
CA PRO A 128 -27.34 2.43 8.73
C PRO A 128 -26.57 3.50 7.94
N GLY A 129 -26.53 3.38 6.60
CA GLY A 129 -25.77 4.29 5.74
C GLY A 129 -24.26 4.03 5.69
N ILE A 130 -23.73 3.32 6.71
CA ILE A 130 -22.33 2.90 6.76
C ILE A 130 -22.22 1.41 6.48
N ASP A 131 -22.84 0.58 7.33
CA ASP A 131 -22.75 -0.88 7.31
C ASP A 131 -23.79 -1.55 6.40
N PHE A 132 -24.76 -0.81 5.93
CA PHE A 132 -25.85 -1.27 5.08
C PHE A 132 -26.55 -0.10 4.39
N PRO A 133 -26.93 -0.23 3.10
CA PRO A 133 -26.64 -1.34 2.19
C PRO A 133 -25.24 -1.24 1.57
N ILE A 134 -24.54 -2.38 1.45
CA ILE A 134 -23.26 -2.47 0.74
C ILE A 134 -23.52 -3.22 -0.55
N PHE A 135 -23.41 -2.53 -1.69
CA PHE A 135 -23.50 -3.08 -3.02
C PHE A 135 -22.12 -3.46 -3.56
N MET A 136 -22.07 -4.14 -4.70
CA MET A 136 -20.83 -4.55 -5.35
C MET A 136 -19.90 -3.37 -5.67
N GLU A 137 -20.44 -2.23 -6.08
CA GLU A 137 -19.68 -1.01 -6.36
C GLU A 137 -18.97 -0.40 -5.13
N ASN A 138 -19.48 -0.70 -3.93
CA ASN A 138 -18.89 -0.28 -2.66
C ASN A 138 -17.80 -1.26 -2.18
N TYR A 139 -17.82 -2.49 -2.66
CA TYR A 139 -16.90 -3.54 -2.25
C TYR A 139 -15.48 -3.28 -2.78
N VAL A 140 -14.48 -3.45 -1.92
CA VAL A 140 -13.07 -3.30 -2.26
C VAL A 140 -12.35 -4.64 -2.27
N GLY A 141 -12.60 -5.51 -1.29
CA GLY A 141 -12.02 -6.83 -1.24
C GLY A 141 -12.29 -7.58 0.06
N LYS A 142 -12.09 -8.90 0.04
CA LYS A 142 -12.17 -9.76 1.22
C LYS A 142 -10.82 -9.80 1.92
N VAL A 143 -10.80 -9.66 3.24
CA VAL A 143 -9.60 -9.82 4.05
C VAL A 143 -9.19 -11.28 4.05
N VAL A 144 -7.95 -11.55 3.63
CA VAL A 144 -7.37 -12.90 3.58
C VAL A 144 -6.27 -13.09 4.61
N TYR A 145 -5.65 -12.01 5.08
CA TYR A 145 -4.61 -12.06 6.09
C TYR A 145 -4.55 -10.76 6.91
N VAL A 146 -4.10 -10.87 8.15
CA VAL A 146 -3.87 -9.73 9.05
C VAL A 146 -2.44 -9.80 9.56
N ILE A 147 -1.69 -8.69 9.40
CA ILE A 147 -0.34 -8.54 9.94
C ILE A 147 -0.42 -7.63 11.16
N PRO A 148 -0.20 -8.16 12.38
CA PRO A 148 -0.39 -7.37 13.58
C PRO A 148 0.68 -6.29 13.75
N LYS A 149 0.27 -5.09 14.17
CA LYS A 149 1.10 -3.95 14.63
C LYS A 149 2.07 -3.33 13.62
N ILE A 150 2.30 -3.90 12.45
CA ILE A 150 3.21 -3.32 11.43
C ILE A 150 2.71 -1.98 10.90
N GLY A 151 1.40 -1.80 10.80
CA GLY A 151 0.78 -0.55 10.37
C GLY A 151 1.04 0.63 11.32
N THR A 152 1.37 0.38 12.59
CA THR A 152 1.74 1.42 13.56
C THR A 152 2.95 2.23 13.06
N ILE A 153 3.90 1.59 12.39
CA ILE A 153 5.07 2.26 11.82
C ILE A 153 4.64 3.29 10.77
N SER A 154 3.70 2.92 9.89
CA SER A 154 3.20 3.84 8.85
C SER A 154 2.39 5.00 9.43
N MET A 155 1.73 4.82 10.58
CA MET A 155 1.03 5.90 11.29
C MET A 155 2.00 6.91 11.89
N ILE A 156 3.20 6.49 12.31
CA ILE A 156 4.24 7.37 12.87
C ILE A 156 4.94 8.14 11.74
N ILE A 157 5.16 7.50 10.58
CA ILE A 157 5.83 8.10 9.43
C ILE A 157 4.82 8.93 8.59
N THR A 158 4.15 9.87 9.25
CA THR A 158 3.27 10.84 8.58
C THR A 158 3.99 12.17 8.34
N PRO A 159 3.48 13.07 7.48
CA PRO A 159 4.03 14.41 7.36
C PRO A 159 4.03 15.14 8.73
N PRO A 160 5.13 15.88 9.09
CA PRO A 160 6.32 16.18 8.27
C PRO A 160 7.45 15.15 8.37
N ILE A 161 7.34 14.12 9.23
CA ILE A 161 8.43 13.17 9.56
C ILE A 161 8.93 12.42 8.31
N ASN A 162 8.02 11.97 7.43
CA ASN A 162 8.38 11.30 6.19
C ASN A 162 9.27 12.16 5.28
N TYR A 163 9.03 13.48 5.19
CA TYR A 163 9.87 14.39 4.39
C TYR A 163 11.26 14.53 4.98
N ILE A 164 11.39 14.58 6.30
CA ILE A 164 12.68 14.64 7.00
C ILE A 164 13.49 13.38 6.73
N ILE A 165 12.87 12.20 6.86
CA ILE A 165 13.51 10.90 6.57
C ILE A 165 13.97 10.85 5.11
N MET A 166 13.12 11.26 4.15
CA MET A 166 13.47 11.31 2.74
C MET A 166 14.66 12.24 2.47
N ALA A 167 14.68 13.43 3.08
CA ALA A 167 15.79 14.37 2.94
C ALA A 167 17.11 13.80 3.47
N ILE A 168 17.08 13.09 4.61
CA ILE A 168 18.24 12.41 5.19
C ILE A 168 18.76 11.32 4.25
N ILE A 169 17.86 10.46 3.72
CA ILE A 169 18.23 9.37 2.79
C ILE A 169 18.87 9.95 1.53
N ILE A 170 18.27 10.99 0.93
CA ILE A 170 18.81 11.64 -0.26
C ILE A 170 20.17 12.26 0.05
N GLY A 171 20.33 12.93 1.19
CA GLY A 171 21.60 13.51 1.63
C GLY A 171 22.70 12.45 1.76
N LEU A 172 22.40 11.30 2.37
CA LEU A 172 23.33 10.18 2.52
C LEU A 172 23.70 9.56 1.16
N LEU A 173 22.74 9.44 0.24
CA LEU A 173 23.00 8.96 -1.12
C LEU A 173 23.93 9.91 -1.87
N ILE A 174 23.69 11.22 -1.83
CA ILE A 174 24.56 12.23 -2.45
C ILE A 174 25.96 12.19 -1.83
N TYR A 175 26.07 12.05 -0.51
CA TYR A 175 27.33 11.91 0.18
C TYR A 175 28.11 10.66 -0.26
N SER A 176 27.43 9.53 -0.39
CA SER A 176 27.99 8.25 -0.82
C SER A 176 28.52 8.25 -2.27
N ILE A 177 27.90 9.07 -3.14
CA ILE A 177 28.27 9.16 -4.58
C ILE A 177 29.40 10.17 -4.81
N ARG A 178 29.78 10.99 -3.81
CA ARG A 178 30.88 11.96 -3.98
C ARG A 178 32.20 11.22 -4.27
N PRO A 179 32.89 11.58 -5.36
CA PRO A 179 34.20 11.00 -5.64
C PRO A 179 35.17 11.37 -4.52
N LYS A 180 35.87 10.36 -3.98
CA LYS A 180 36.97 10.61 -3.03
C LYS A 180 38.01 11.51 -3.73
N LYS A 181 38.30 12.68 -3.12
CA LYS A 181 39.40 13.54 -3.55
C LYS A 181 40.69 12.73 -3.45
N VAL A 182 41.35 12.47 -4.59
CA VAL A 182 42.70 11.90 -4.60
C VAL A 182 43.62 13.00 -4.07
N GLU A 183 44.12 12.85 -2.87
CA GLU A 183 45.15 13.71 -2.29
C GLU A 183 46.44 13.39 -3.04
N HIS A 184 46.86 14.28 -3.94
CA HIS A 184 48.20 14.22 -4.51
C HIS A 184 49.16 14.58 -3.39
N GLU A 185 49.81 13.57 -2.82
CA GLU A 185 51.00 13.71 -2.00
C GLU A 185 52.10 14.30 -2.90
N ASN A 186 52.40 15.60 -2.68
CA ASN A 186 53.56 16.24 -3.31
C ASN A 186 54.81 15.70 -2.61
N GLU A 187 55.40 14.65 -3.22
CA GLU A 187 56.81 14.33 -2.96
C GLU A 187 57.65 15.49 -3.49
N THR A 188 58.07 16.37 -2.63
CA THR A 188 59.20 17.31 -2.85
C THR A 188 60.48 16.58 -2.59
N LEU A 189 61.26 16.34 -3.64
CA LEU A 189 62.72 16.18 -3.61
C LEU A 189 63.38 17.47 -3.98
#